data_b55a538a41e3ac410074f9c20588ae38
#
_entry.id   b55a538a41e3ac410074f9c20588ae38
#
_cell.length_a   1.000
_cell.length_b   1.000
_cell.length_c   1.000
_cell.angle_alpha   90.00
_cell.angle_beta   90.00
_cell.angle_gamma   90.00
#
_symmetry.space_group_name_H-M   'P 1'
#
loop_
_entity.id
_entity.type
_entity.pdbx_description
1 polymer ?
#
loop_
_entity_poly.entity_id
_entity_poly.type
_entity_poly.pdbx_seq_one_letter_code
_entity_poly.pdbx_strand_id
1 'polypeptide(L)'
;MKKTSLHFLWKDRNAPHRYATGVSLHGHTLHSWENLRFLSSFKLPLPLIPAVLRVAGWQHRRATGREMALARVLWTPPLAPDEAYRLESRQIANLGLQPIVSLTDHDDIESGLALRRTPVAPAAPVSFEWTVPFGPTFFHLGVHNLPAGQARALFADLHDYTADPEPARLAELLETLHAREDLLVVLNHPLWDEADIGTGAHRQALDELLSGYGSWIHAIELNGLRSWDENNEALELARARQLPAVSGGDRHGLEPNANLNLTHAASFGEFVGEIRRDRLSSLLFMPQYRETVGLRWFETVKDIVRCHPGAQRPRWVDRFFYACEDGATRPIAELWPNEGPALLRSVFAMLRLSESQSLRAALRWTVPDPAEVLAKLPSVPC
;
A
#
# COMPACT_ATOMS: atom_id res chain seq x y z
N MET A 1 -11.19 13.81 -24.26
CA MET A 1 -10.68 13.06 -23.09
C MET A 1 -10.39 14.04 -21.97
N LYS A 2 -11.08 13.94 -20.84
CA LYS A 2 -10.72 14.70 -19.65
C LYS A 2 -9.41 14.12 -19.11
N LYS A 3 -8.47 14.96 -18.76
CA LYS A 3 -7.06 14.60 -18.51
C LYS A 3 -6.86 14.46 -16.99
N THR A 4 -6.15 13.41 -16.57
CA THR A 4 -5.62 13.36 -15.19
C THR A 4 -4.68 14.55 -14.99
N SER A 5 -4.93 15.38 -13.97
CA SER A 5 -4.08 16.52 -13.62
C SER A 5 -3.09 16.11 -12.52
N LEU A 6 -1.83 16.49 -12.67
CA LEU A 6 -0.78 16.21 -11.70
C LEU A 6 -0.30 17.51 -11.07
N HIS A 7 -0.24 17.53 -9.74
CA HIS A 7 0.24 18.64 -8.93
C HIS A 7 1.39 18.16 -8.04
N PHE A 8 2.37 19.03 -7.84
CA PHE A 8 3.52 18.77 -6.97
C PHE A 8 3.58 19.88 -5.92
N LEU A 9 3.31 19.55 -4.65
CA LEU A 9 3.16 20.56 -3.60
C LEU A 9 4.42 21.44 -3.44
N TRP A 10 5.60 20.91 -3.74
CA TRP A 10 6.86 21.68 -3.69
C TRP A 10 7.07 22.61 -4.90
N LYS A 11 6.31 22.43 -5.98
CA LYS A 11 6.32 23.30 -7.15
C LYS A 11 5.21 24.35 -7.10
N ASP A 12 4.02 23.95 -6.63
CA ASP A 12 2.83 24.79 -6.49
C ASP A 12 2.18 24.57 -5.12
N ARG A 13 2.57 25.41 -4.15
CA ARG A 13 2.02 25.35 -2.79
C ARG A 13 0.54 25.73 -2.71
N ASN A 14 0.03 26.40 -3.74
CA ASN A 14 -1.36 26.86 -3.81
C ASN A 14 -2.27 25.83 -4.49
N ALA A 15 -1.74 24.74 -5.03
CA ALA A 15 -2.53 23.70 -5.69
C ALA A 15 -3.70 23.21 -4.81
N PRO A 16 -3.53 22.89 -3.52
CA PRO A 16 -4.63 22.44 -2.67
C PRO A 16 -5.77 23.45 -2.55
N HIS A 17 -5.47 24.74 -2.52
CA HIS A 17 -6.48 25.80 -2.33
C HIS A 17 -7.50 25.92 -3.47
N ARG A 18 -7.27 25.23 -4.58
CA ARG A 18 -8.23 25.16 -5.71
C ARG A 18 -9.26 24.04 -5.55
N TYR A 19 -9.20 23.27 -4.46
CA TYR A 19 -10.06 22.13 -4.20
C TYR A 19 -10.67 22.24 -2.80
N ALA A 20 -11.74 21.48 -2.56
CA ALA A 20 -12.40 21.46 -1.25
C ALA A 20 -11.93 20.28 -0.38
N THR A 21 -11.56 19.17 -1.02
CA THR A 21 -11.36 17.87 -0.37
C THR A 21 -10.08 17.22 -0.85
N GLY A 22 -9.37 16.59 0.08
CA GLY A 22 -8.29 15.65 -0.20
C GLY A 22 -8.73 14.22 0.10
N VAL A 23 -8.47 13.29 -0.82
CA VAL A 23 -8.79 11.88 -0.64
C VAL A 23 -7.51 11.07 -0.57
N SER A 24 -7.31 10.37 0.54
CA SER A 24 -6.24 9.38 0.72
C SER A 24 -6.80 7.99 0.44
N LEU A 25 -6.26 7.33 -0.56
CA LEU A 25 -6.57 5.94 -0.90
C LEU A 25 -5.36 5.06 -0.60
N HIS A 26 -5.59 3.78 -0.39
CA HIS A 26 -4.58 2.73 -0.28
C HIS A 26 -3.60 2.95 0.88
N GLY A 27 -3.97 2.42 2.03
CA GLY A 27 -3.13 2.41 3.22
C GLY A 27 -3.54 1.28 4.15
N HIS A 28 -2.55 0.69 4.80
CA HIS A 28 -2.66 -0.55 5.56
C HIS A 28 -2.63 -0.30 7.06
N THR A 29 -3.27 -1.19 7.81
CA THR A 29 -3.35 -1.17 9.27
C THR A 29 -2.89 -2.50 9.85
N LEU A 30 -2.95 -2.64 11.17
CA LEU A 30 -2.65 -3.90 11.86
C LEU A 30 -3.53 -5.10 11.44
N HIS A 31 -4.55 -4.89 10.60
CA HIS A 31 -5.38 -5.94 10.03
C HIS A 31 -4.81 -6.48 8.71
N SER A 32 -3.89 -5.75 8.08
CA SER A 32 -3.22 -6.22 6.87
C SER A 32 -2.19 -7.31 7.19
N TRP A 33 -2.29 -8.45 6.51
CA TRP A 33 -1.36 -9.56 6.65
C TRP A 33 -0.38 -9.56 5.47
N GLU A 34 0.83 -9.11 5.76
CA GLU A 34 1.89 -8.95 4.79
C GLU A 34 2.83 -10.16 4.80
N ASN A 35 3.40 -10.48 3.65
CA ASN A 35 4.49 -11.45 3.53
C ASN A 35 5.85 -10.73 3.45
N LEU A 36 6.95 -11.51 3.39
CA LEU A 36 8.30 -10.96 3.25
C LEU A 36 8.79 -10.92 1.78
N ARG A 37 7.93 -11.20 0.80
CA ARG A 37 8.33 -11.23 -0.62
C ARG A 37 8.84 -9.87 -1.10
N PHE A 38 8.27 -8.78 -0.60
CA PHE A 38 8.74 -7.44 -0.90
C PHE A 38 10.26 -7.24 -0.65
N LEU A 39 10.87 -7.98 0.29
CA LEU A 39 12.30 -7.91 0.55
C LEU A 39 13.17 -8.38 -0.63
N SER A 40 12.67 -9.25 -1.49
CA SER A 40 13.37 -9.71 -2.70
C SER A 40 13.33 -8.65 -3.81
N SER A 41 12.25 -7.89 -3.88
CA SER A 41 12.03 -6.85 -4.89
C SER A 41 12.84 -5.58 -4.60
N PHE A 42 13.31 -5.39 -3.35
CA PHE A 42 14.11 -4.23 -2.99
C PHE A 42 15.59 -4.49 -3.25
N LYS A 43 16.12 -3.78 -4.23
CA LYS A 43 17.54 -3.44 -4.29
C LYS A 43 17.88 -2.44 -3.18
N LEU A 44 17.53 -2.79 -1.92
CA LEU A 44 18.01 -2.04 -0.77
C LEU A 44 19.54 -2.01 -0.84
N PRO A 45 20.17 -0.85 -0.58
CA PRO A 45 21.65 -0.77 -0.51
C PRO A 45 22.26 -1.56 0.65
N LEU A 46 21.47 -2.41 1.30
CA LEU A 46 21.85 -3.29 2.40
C LEU A 46 21.79 -4.76 1.96
N PRO A 47 22.85 -5.28 1.30
CA PRO A 47 22.98 -6.73 1.02
C PRO A 47 23.00 -7.56 2.32
N LEU A 48 22.94 -6.89 3.46
CA LEU A 48 22.97 -7.48 4.80
C LEU A 48 21.62 -8.14 5.20
N ILE A 49 20.46 -7.67 4.72
CA ILE A 49 19.17 -8.22 5.17
C ILE A 49 19.04 -9.72 4.84
N PRO A 50 19.28 -10.20 3.60
CA PRO A 50 19.21 -11.63 3.31
C PRO A 50 20.26 -12.44 4.11
N ALA A 51 21.43 -11.85 4.37
CA ALA A 51 22.46 -12.49 5.17
C ALA A 51 22.04 -12.59 6.64
N VAL A 52 21.48 -11.50 7.20
CA VAL A 52 20.96 -11.48 8.58
C VAL A 52 19.83 -12.49 8.76
N LEU A 53 18.89 -12.55 7.83
CA LEU A 53 17.78 -13.50 7.87
C LEU A 53 18.28 -14.96 7.77
N ARG A 54 19.28 -15.25 6.90
CA ARG A 54 19.90 -16.57 6.83
C ARG A 54 20.60 -16.96 8.14
N VAL A 55 21.35 -16.04 8.73
CA VAL A 55 22.03 -16.28 10.02
C VAL A 55 21.00 -16.45 11.14
N ALA A 56 19.94 -15.66 11.16
CA ALA A 56 18.86 -15.80 12.13
C ALA A 56 18.15 -17.16 12.00
N GLY A 57 17.86 -17.61 10.78
CA GLY A 57 17.32 -18.94 10.51
C GLY A 57 18.25 -20.07 10.95
N TRP A 58 19.57 -19.95 10.67
CA TRP A 58 20.56 -20.92 11.16
C TRP A 58 20.66 -20.95 12.69
N GLN A 59 20.65 -19.81 13.37
CA GLN A 59 20.66 -19.73 14.83
C GLN A 59 19.38 -20.33 15.43
N HIS A 60 18.23 -20.07 14.82
CA HIS A 60 16.96 -20.69 15.21
C HIS A 60 17.03 -22.22 15.09
N ARG A 61 17.48 -22.74 13.94
CA ARG A 61 17.65 -24.19 13.73
C ARG A 61 18.58 -24.81 14.76
N ARG A 62 19.70 -24.14 15.06
CA ARG A 62 20.66 -24.63 16.08
C ARG A 62 20.08 -24.66 17.48
N ALA A 63 19.20 -23.70 17.82
CA ALA A 63 18.59 -23.60 19.15
C ALA A 63 17.38 -24.53 19.32
N THR A 64 16.61 -24.77 18.25
CA THR A 64 15.32 -25.46 18.32
C THR A 64 15.27 -26.80 17.60
N GLY A 65 16.26 -27.10 16.75
CA GLY A 65 16.28 -28.24 15.84
C GLY A 65 15.33 -28.09 14.63
N ARG A 66 14.63 -26.95 14.49
CA ARG A 66 13.63 -26.70 13.44
C ARG A 66 14.10 -25.62 12.48
N GLU A 67 13.77 -25.76 11.20
CA GLU A 67 13.97 -24.73 10.19
C GLU A 67 12.85 -23.67 10.28
N MET A 68 13.22 -22.40 10.09
CA MET A 68 12.27 -21.32 9.91
C MET A 68 12.26 -20.93 8.42
N ALA A 69 11.20 -21.30 7.74
CA ALA A 69 11.00 -20.91 6.35
C ALA A 69 10.52 -19.45 6.29
N LEU A 70 11.30 -18.55 5.68
CA LEU A 70 10.94 -17.12 5.57
C LEU A 70 9.63 -16.90 4.80
N ALA A 71 9.30 -17.78 3.86
CA ALA A 71 8.04 -17.75 3.14
C ALA A 71 6.79 -17.95 4.02
N ARG A 72 6.98 -18.43 5.27
CA ARG A 72 5.92 -18.59 6.28
C ARG A 72 5.87 -17.47 7.30
N VAL A 73 6.76 -16.49 7.18
CA VAL A 73 6.77 -15.32 8.05
C VAL A 73 5.81 -14.28 7.50
N LEU A 74 4.85 -13.90 8.31
CA LEU A 74 3.89 -12.83 8.04
C LEU A 74 4.15 -11.67 9.00
N TRP A 75 3.73 -10.49 8.62
CA TRP A 75 3.80 -9.33 9.51
C TRP A 75 2.59 -8.42 9.32
N THR A 76 2.38 -7.49 10.24
CA THR A 76 1.31 -6.50 10.14
C THR A 76 1.88 -5.09 10.35
N PRO A 77 1.34 -4.06 9.67
CA PRO A 77 1.64 -2.68 9.95
C PRO A 77 1.40 -2.30 11.42
N PRO A 78 2.06 -1.24 11.93
CA PRO A 78 2.00 -0.91 13.35
C PRO A 78 0.71 -0.19 13.78
N LEU A 79 0.03 0.54 12.87
CA LEU A 79 -1.07 1.42 13.22
C LEU A 79 -2.41 0.70 13.32
N ALA A 80 -3.18 1.01 14.37
CA ALA A 80 -4.59 0.69 14.44
C ALA A 80 -5.40 1.52 13.43
N PRO A 81 -6.61 1.08 13.03
CA PRO A 81 -7.42 1.79 12.03
C PRO A 81 -7.67 3.26 12.34
N ASP A 82 -7.97 3.60 13.59
CA ASP A 82 -8.23 4.96 14.01
C ASP A 82 -6.95 5.84 14.03
N GLU A 83 -5.80 5.26 14.35
CA GLU A 83 -4.50 5.94 14.29
C GLU A 83 -4.13 6.24 12.84
N ALA A 84 -4.27 5.24 11.95
CA ALA A 84 -4.05 5.38 10.52
C ALA A 84 -4.96 6.43 9.89
N TYR A 85 -6.26 6.37 10.20
CA TYR A 85 -7.24 7.36 9.73
C TYR A 85 -6.88 8.78 10.19
N ARG A 86 -6.54 8.96 11.48
CA ARG A 86 -6.15 10.27 12.02
C ARG A 86 -4.86 10.79 11.40
N LEU A 87 -3.90 9.92 11.11
CA LEU A 87 -2.64 10.28 10.47
C LEU A 87 -2.88 10.90 9.10
N GLU A 88 -3.63 10.19 8.24
CA GLU A 88 -3.98 10.66 6.90
C GLU A 88 -4.86 11.90 6.94
N SER A 89 -5.89 11.91 7.80
CA SER A 89 -6.78 13.06 7.95
C SER A 89 -6.06 14.32 8.38
N ARG A 90 -5.07 14.18 9.27
CA ARG A 90 -4.25 15.31 9.73
C ARG A 90 -3.41 15.88 8.59
N GLN A 91 -2.79 15.03 7.75
CA GLN A 91 -2.04 15.50 6.59
C GLN A 91 -2.92 16.33 5.65
N ILE A 92 -4.12 15.83 5.35
CA ILE A 92 -5.08 16.50 4.46
C ILE A 92 -5.56 17.82 5.08
N ALA A 93 -5.94 17.80 6.36
CA ALA A 93 -6.38 19.00 7.07
C ALA A 93 -5.30 20.09 7.14
N ASN A 94 -4.03 19.72 7.25
CA ASN A 94 -2.91 20.66 7.22
C ASN A 94 -2.74 21.37 5.87
N LEU A 95 -3.35 20.84 4.80
CA LEU A 95 -3.42 21.51 3.49
C LEU A 95 -4.65 22.42 3.36
N GLY A 96 -5.48 22.54 4.40
CA GLY A 96 -6.74 23.29 4.38
C GLY A 96 -7.88 22.55 3.67
N LEU A 97 -7.75 21.24 3.46
CA LEU A 97 -8.73 20.40 2.75
C LEU A 97 -9.56 19.58 3.74
N GLN A 98 -10.81 19.26 3.35
CA GLN A 98 -11.60 18.28 4.06
C GLN A 98 -11.05 16.86 3.82
N PRO A 99 -10.82 16.05 4.87
CA PRO A 99 -10.26 14.73 4.70
C PRO A 99 -11.33 13.69 4.35
N ILE A 100 -11.02 12.87 3.35
CA ILE A 100 -11.66 11.59 3.09
C ILE A 100 -10.54 10.54 3.06
N VAL A 101 -10.66 9.47 3.86
CA VAL A 101 -9.64 8.43 3.98
C VAL A 101 -10.28 7.06 3.78
N SER A 102 -9.70 6.28 2.88
CA SER A 102 -10.07 4.90 2.59
C SER A 102 -8.90 3.99 2.92
N LEU A 103 -9.03 3.19 3.97
CA LEU A 103 -8.05 2.17 4.36
C LEU A 103 -8.34 0.87 3.61
N THR A 104 -7.29 0.16 3.20
CA THR A 104 -7.40 -0.99 2.30
C THR A 104 -6.44 -2.10 2.72
N ASP A 105 -6.70 -2.72 3.85
CA ASP A 105 -5.90 -3.87 4.28
C ASP A 105 -5.98 -5.01 3.26
N HIS A 106 -4.90 -5.77 3.10
CA HIS A 106 -4.88 -6.93 2.20
C HIS A 106 -5.91 -7.97 2.65
N ASP A 107 -6.83 -8.28 1.76
CA ASP A 107 -7.87 -9.29 1.93
C ASP A 107 -8.56 -9.23 3.30
N ASP A 108 -8.80 -8.00 3.82
CA ASP A 108 -9.47 -7.74 5.09
C ASP A 108 -10.26 -6.42 5.06
N ILE A 109 -11.49 -6.43 5.61
CA ILE A 109 -12.39 -5.26 5.68
C ILE A 109 -12.61 -4.72 7.09
N GLU A 110 -11.96 -5.32 8.11
CA GLU A 110 -12.25 -4.98 9.51
C GLU A 110 -11.86 -3.56 9.88
N SER A 111 -10.82 -2.98 9.25
CA SER A 111 -10.43 -1.59 9.52
C SER A 111 -11.56 -0.61 9.15
N GLY A 112 -12.17 -0.74 7.99
CA GLY A 112 -13.30 0.08 7.57
C GLY A 112 -14.54 -0.14 8.45
N LEU A 113 -14.84 -1.40 8.77
CA LEU A 113 -15.95 -1.74 9.68
C LEU A 113 -15.73 -1.24 11.11
N ALA A 114 -14.49 -1.30 11.62
CA ALA A 114 -14.15 -0.78 12.94
C ALA A 114 -14.30 0.74 12.99
N LEU A 115 -13.79 1.47 12.00
CA LEU A 115 -13.89 2.92 11.91
C LEU A 115 -15.34 3.39 11.94
N ARG A 116 -16.23 2.75 11.20
CA ARG A 116 -17.66 3.10 11.15
C ARG A 116 -18.38 2.94 12.50
N ARG A 117 -17.85 2.12 13.40
CA ARG A 117 -18.39 1.94 14.77
C ARG A 117 -17.89 3.02 15.74
N THR A 118 -16.94 3.83 15.33
CA THR A 118 -16.37 4.88 16.17
C THR A 118 -16.94 6.26 15.81
N PRO A 119 -16.94 7.22 16.75
CA PRO A 119 -17.29 8.60 16.42
C PRO A 119 -16.23 9.31 15.57
N VAL A 120 -15.05 8.68 15.38
CA VAL A 120 -13.92 9.27 14.64
C VAL A 120 -14.22 9.36 13.15
N ALA A 121 -14.81 8.31 12.57
CA ALA A 121 -15.05 8.23 11.13
C ALA A 121 -16.31 7.40 10.78
N PRO A 122 -17.52 7.81 11.21
CA PRO A 122 -18.74 7.03 10.97
C PRO A 122 -19.11 6.90 9.49
N ALA A 123 -18.59 7.80 8.65
CA ALA A 123 -18.77 7.78 7.20
C ALA A 123 -17.56 7.20 6.43
N ALA A 124 -16.59 6.59 7.12
CA ALA A 124 -15.45 5.98 6.44
C ALA A 124 -15.92 4.91 5.44
N PRO A 125 -15.37 4.86 4.23
CA PRO A 125 -15.66 3.79 3.28
C PRO A 125 -15.16 2.45 3.85
N VAL A 126 -15.91 1.37 3.62
CA VAL A 126 -15.45 0.00 3.88
C VAL A 126 -14.74 -0.46 2.62
N SER A 127 -13.43 -0.68 2.73
CA SER A 127 -12.58 -0.91 1.56
C SER A 127 -11.50 -1.94 1.91
N PHE A 128 -10.92 -2.54 0.90
CA PHE A 128 -9.80 -3.46 1.06
C PHE A 128 -9.00 -3.59 -0.24
N GLU A 129 -7.80 -4.08 -0.14
CA GLU A 129 -6.98 -4.46 -1.27
C GLU A 129 -7.19 -5.95 -1.54
N TRP A 130 -7.86 -6.25 -2.64
CA TRP A 130 -8.18 -7.60 -3.05
C TRP A 130 -7.04 -8.23 -3.83
N THR A 131 -6.52 -9.36 -3.35
CA THR A 131 -5.55 -10.18 -4.08
C THR A 131 -6.27 -11.02 -5.12
N VAL A 132 -6.03 -10.75 -6.40
CA VAL A 132 -6.65 -11.41 -7.55
C VAL A 132 -5.64 -12.30 -8.24
N PRO A 133 -5.63 -13.63 -8.00
CA PRO A 133 -4.81 -14.58 -8.76
C PRO A 133 -5.16 -14.52 -10.25
N PHE A 134 -4.14 -14.45 -11.10
CA PHE A 134 -4.33 -14.35 -12.55
C PHE A 134 -3.18 -15.05 -13.32
N GLY A 135 -3.45 -16.21 -13.87
CA GLY A 135 -2.44 -17.01 -14.57
C GLY A 135 -1.25 -17.35 -13.66
N PRO A 136 -0.02 -17.00 -14.06
CA PRO A 136 1.19 -17.29 -13.26
C PRO A 136 1.47 -16.25 -12.16
N THR A 137 0.65 -15.20 -12.04
CA THR A 137 0.83 -14.08 -11.12
C THR A 137 -0.46 -13.75 -10.36
N PHE A 138 -0.48 -12.64 -9.70
CA PHE A 138 -1.68 -12.01 -9.14
C PHE A 138 -1.59 -10.50 -9.31
N PHE A 139 -2.73 -9.84 -9.21
CA PHE A 139 -2.83 -8.38 -9.19
C PHE A 139 -3.59 -7.95 -7.95
N HIS A 140 -3.34 -6.73 -7.49
CA HIS A 140 -4.09 -6.13 -6.41
C HIS A 140 -5.13 -5.16 -6.97
N LEU A 141 -6.39 -5.36 -6.56
CA LEU A 141 -7.47 -4.42 -6.85
C LEU A 141 -7.91 -3.72 -5.57
N GLY A 142 -7.77 -2.40 -5.52
CA GLY A 142 -8.38 -1.59 -4.49
C GLY A 142 -9.90 -1.58 -4.69
N VAL A 143 -10.64 -2.26 -3.80
CA VAL A 143 -12.11 -2.25 -3.80
C VAL A 143 -12.58 -1.30 -2.73
N HIS A 144 -13.06 -0.13 -3.15
CA HIS A 144 -13.40 0.94 -2.23
C HIS A 144 -14.90 1.16 -2.12
N ASN A 145 -15.36 1.43 -0.88
CA ASN A 145 -16.72 1.81 -0.53
C ASN A 145 -17.75 0.67 -0.70
N LEU A 146 -17.42 -0.53 -0.22
CA LEU A 146 -18.40 -1.60 -0.11
C LEU A 146 -19.61 -1.14 0.70
N PRO A 147 -20.86 -1.44 0.26
CA PRO A 147 -22.05 -1.13 1.03
C PRO A 147 -21.99 -1.81 2.41
N ALA A 148 -21.96 -1.05 3.49
CA ALA A 148 -21.68 -1.55 4.84
C ALA A 148 -22.57 -2.73 5.25
N GLY A 149 -23.86 -2.73 4.86
CA GLY A 149 -24.81 -3.82 5.13
C GLY A 149 -24.55 -5.10 4.34
N GLN A 150 -23.78 -5.05 3.24
CA GLN A 150 -23.44 -6.18 2.37
C GLN A 150 -21.94 -6.47 2.31
N ALA A 151 -21.13 -5.66 3.00
CA ALA A 151 -19.67 -5.70 2.86
C ALA A 151 -19.10 -7.08 3.17
N ARG A 152 -19.58 -7.76 4.22
CA ARG A 152 -19.09 -9.10 4.59
C ARG A 152 -19.46 -10.16 3.55
N ALA A 153 -20.66 -10.10 2.95
CA ALA A 153 -21.07 -11.06 1.95
C ALA A 153 -20.27 -10.87 0.66
N LEU A 154 -20.15 -9.62 0.17
CA LEU A 154 -19.35 -9.31 -1.01
C LEU A 154 -17.87 -9.66 -0.80
N PHE A 155 -17.32 -9.33 0.38
CA PHE A 155 -15.96 -9.70 0.72
C PHE A 155 -15.74 -11.22 0.72
N ALA A 156 -16.67 -12.00 1.30
CA ALA A 156 -16.57 -13.46 1.31
C ALA A 156 -16.52 -14.02 -0.12
N ASP A 157 -17.40 -13.57 -1.03
CA ASP A 157 -17.41 -13.98 -2.44
C ASP A 157 -16.06 -13.69 -3.14
N LEU A 158 -15.45 -12.53 -2.85
CA LEU A 158 -14.17 -12.12 -3.43
C LEU A 158 -12.99 -12.91 -2.82
N HIS A 159 -13.05 -13.15 -1.52
CA HIS A 159 -12.05 -13.93 -0.80
C HIS A 159 -12.07 -15.43 -1.22
N ASP A 160 -13.26 -15.98 -1.45
CA ASP A 160 -13.42 -17.35 -1.96
C ASP A 160 -12.76 -17.48 -3.35
N TYR A 161 -12.89 -16.46 -4.22
CA TYR A 161 -12.17 -16.44 -5.50
C TYR A 161 -10.65 -16.43 -5.31
N THR A 162 -10.14 -15.67 -4.35
CA THR A 162 -8.69 -15.66 -4.07
C THR A 162 -8.18 -17.05 -3.70
N ALA A 163 -8.97 -17.83 -2.98
CA ALA A 163 -8.62 -19.19 -2.56
C ALA A 163 -8.74 -20.23 -3.68
N ASP A 164 -9.73 -20.06 -4.60
CA ASP A 164 -10.02 -20.99 -5.71
C ASP A 164 -10.39 -20.20 -6.99
N PRO A 165 -9.38 -19.70 -7.73
CA PRO A 165 -9.59 -18.78 -8.83
C PRO A 165 -10.10 -19.47 -10.10
N GLU A 166 -11.26 -19.04 -10.58
CA GLU A 166 -11.84 -19.45 -11.85
C GLU A 166 -12.11 -18.24 -12.78
N PRO A 167 -11.67 -18.23 -14.05
CA PRO A 167 -11.82 -17.07 -14.95
C PRO A 167 -13.27 -16.59 -15.12
N ALA A 168 -14.23 -17.48 -15.24
CA ALA A 168 -15.65 -17.13 -15.36
C ALA A 168 -16.14 -16.42 -14.10
N ARG A 169 -15.73 -16.88 -12.91
CA ARG A 169 -16.08 -16.28 -11.63
C ARG A 169 -15.53 -14.89 -11.46
N LEU A 170 -14.30 -14.62 -11.96
CA LEU A 170 -13.71 -13.28 -11.93
C LEU A 170 -14.59 -12.26 -12.68
N ALA A 171 -15.07 -12.63 -13.89
CA ALA A 171 -15.95 -11.78 -14.66
C ALA A 171 -17.23 -11.41 -13.91
N GLU A 172 -17.92 -12.42 -13.32
CA GLU A 172 -19.15 -12.23 -12.55
C GLU A 172 -18.93 -11.31 -11.33
N LEU A 173 -17.81 -11.49 -10.62
CA LEU A 173 -17.47 -10.68 -9.45
C LEU A 173 -17.19 -9.23 -9.83
N LEU A 174 -16.38 -9.01 -10.87
CA LEU A 174 -16.07 -7.67 -11.34
C LEU A 174 -17.30 -6.95 -11.91
N GLU A 175 -18.18 -7.66 -12.63
CA GLU A 175 -19.46 -7.12 -13.09
C GLU A 175 -20.35 -6.74 -11.91
N THR A 176 -20.42 -7.59 -10.87
CA THR A 176 -21.17 -7.33 -9.63
C THR A 176 -20.66 -6.08 -8.91
N LEU A 177 -19.34 -5.88 -8.84
CA LEU A 177 -18.75 -4.67 -8.28
C LEU A 177 -19.03 -3.45 -9.16
N HIS A 178 -18.88 -3.60 -10.48
CA HIS A 178 -19.09 -2.53 -11.46
C HIS A 178 -20.55 -2.04 -11.50
N ALA A 179 -21.51 -2.90 -11.30
CA ALA A 179 -22.96 -2.53 -11.27
C ALA A 179 -23.32 -1.56 -10.13
N ARG A 180 -22.44 -1.41 -9.12
CA ARG A 180 -22.63 -0.47 -8.01
C ARG A 180 -21.97 0.86 -8.31
N GLU A 181 -22.77 1.91 -8.52
CA GLU A 181 -22.28 3.21 -8.98
C GLU A 181 -21.38 3.95 -7.97
N ASP A 182 -21.56 3.70 -6.68
CA ASP A 182 -20.82 4.31 -5.57
C ASP A 182 -19.56 3.51 -5.14
N LEU A 183 -19.27 2.40 -5.84
CA LEU A 183 -18.10 1.56 -5.59
C LEU A 183 -16.99 1.89 -6.61
N LEU A 184 -15.75 1.95 -6.14
CA LEU A 184 -14.57 2.19 -6.99
C LEU A 184 -13.67 0.95 -6.98
N VAL A 185 -13.32 0.45 -8.16
CA VAL A 185 -12.31 -0.60 -8.38
C VAL A 185 -11.09 0.04 -9.02
N VAL A 186 -9.96 -0.02 -8.35
CA VAL A 186 -8.67 0.54 -8.78
C VAL A 186 -7.68 -0.59 -9.00
N LEU A 187 -6.97 -0.60 -10.13
CA LEU A 187 -5.84 -1.49 -10.32
C LEU A 187 -4.61 -0.86 -9.64
N ASN A 188 -4.23 -1.44 -8.48
CA ASN A 188 -3.15 -0.95 -7.65
C ASN A 188 -1.79 -1.36 -8.23
N HIS A 189 -0.79 -0.47 -8.10
CA HIS A 189 0.63 -0.67 -8.53
C HIS A 189 0.83 -1.68 -9.67
N PRO A 190 0.18 -1.49 -10.85
CA PRO A 190 0.00 -2.52 -11.88
C PRO A 190 1.32 -3.08 -12.47
N LEU A 191 2.41 -2.35 -12.30
CA LEU A 191 3.71 -2.71 -12.90
C LEU A 191 4.63 -3.43 -11.92
N TRP A 192 4.19 -3.61 -10.66
CA TRP A 192 4.96 -4.32 -9.66
C TRP A 192 4.78 -5.84 -9.81
N ASP A 193 5.86 -6.51 -10.20
CA ASP A 193 5.93 -7.98 -10.26
C ASP A 193 6.26 -8.55 -8.87
N GLU A 194 5.25 -8.63 -8.01
CA GLU A 194 5.41 -9.17 -6.66
C GLU A 194 5.58 -10.70 -6.65
N ALA A 195 5.02 -11.37 -7.64
CA ALA A 195 5.17 -12.81 -7.79
C ALA A 195 6.56 -13.23 -8.29
N ASP A 196 7.40 -12.26 -8.74
CA ASP A 196 8.75 -12.46 -9.26
C ASP A 196 8.79 -13.43 -10.47
N ILE A 197 7.77 -13.32 -11.36
CA ILE A 197 7.69 -14.13 -12.59
C ILE A 197 8.49 -13.56 -13.75
N GLY A 198 9.07 -12.37 -13.55
CA GLY A 198 9.81 -11.61 -14.55
C GLY A 198 8.96 -10.58 -15.30
N THR A 199 9.54 -9.40 -15.52
CA THR A 199 8.85 -8.22 -16.08
C THR A 199 8.08 -8.52 -17.37
N GLY A 200 8.62 -9.36 -18.27
CA GLY A 200 7.96 -9.69 -19.54
C GLY A 200 6.68 -10.50 -19.34
N ALA A 201 6.74 -11.54 -18.51
CA ALA A 201 5.57 -12.38 -18.20
C ALA A 201 4.52 -11.60 -17.41
N HIS A 202 4.93 -10.76 -16.44
CA HIS A 202 4.02 -9.91 -15.68
C HIS A 202 3.29 -8.90 -16.58
N ARG A 203 3.99 -8.24 -17.52
CA ARG A 203 3.38 -7.33 -18.48
C ARG A 203 2.39 -8.02 -19.41
N GLN A 204 2.71 -9.23 -19.89
CA GLN A 204 1.78 -10.01 -20.69
C GLN A 204 0.51 -10.33 -19.88
N ALA A 205 0.62 -10.80 -18.65
CA ALA A 205 -0.52 -11.06 -17.78
C ALA A 205 -1.35 -9.79 -17.51
N LEU A 206 -0.69 -8.64 -17.31
CA LEU A 206 -1.34 -7.33 -17.15
C LEU A 206 -2.15 -6.94 -18.40
N ASP A 207 -1.58 -7.13 -19.58
CA ASP A 207 -2.27 -6.86 -20.86
C ASP A 207 -3.46 -7.78 -21.07
N GLU A 208 -3.36 -9.05 -20.70
CA GLU A 208 -4.45 -10.03 -20.73
C GLU A 208 -5.55 -9.65 -19.73
N LEU A 209 -5.21 -9.28 -18.48
CA LEU A 209 -6.16 -8.80 -17.48
C LEU A 209 -6.94 -7.58 -18.01
N LEU A 210 -6.22 -6.55 -18.47
CA LEU A 210 -6.86 -5.32 -18.96
C LEU A 210 -7.64 -5.51 -20.26
N SER A 211 -7.28 -6.47 -21.08
CA SER A 211 -8.02 -6.77 -22.33
C SER A 211 -9.29 -7.57 -22.03
N GLY A 212 -9.26 -8.50 -21.07
CA GLY A 212 -10.42 -9.30 -20.71
C GLY A 212 -11.37 -8.62 -19.72
N TYR A 213 -10.82 -7.85 -18.78
CA TYR A 213 -11.58 -7.35 -17.60
C TYR A 213 -11.49 -5.84 -17.40
N GLY A 214 -10.74 -5.12 -18.22
CA GLY A 214 -10.51 -3.68 -18.07
C GLY A 214 -11.77 -2.82 -18.11
N SER A 215 -12.88 -3.29 -18.71
CA SER A 215 -14.17 -2.59 -18.72
C SER A 215 -14.79 -2.43 -17.33
N TRP A 216 -14.44 -3.27 -16.38
CA TRP A 216 -14.90 -3.24 -14.99
C TRP A 216 -13.93 -2.58 -14.02
N ILE A 217 -12.72 -2.23 -14.48
CA ILE A 217 -11.71 -1.46 -13.73
C ILE A 217 -11.97 0.02 -13.97
N HIS A 218 -12.03 0.81 -12.89
CA HIS A 218 -12.45 2.21 -12.96
C HIS A 218 -11.28 3.18 -13.05
N ALA A 219 -10.12 2.83 -12.49
CA ALA A 219 -8.93 3.66 -12.48
C ALA A 219 -7.65 2.82 -12.37
N ILE A 220 -6.52 3.42 -12.71
CA ILE A 220 -5.17 2.89 -12.49
C ILE A 220 -4.48 3.72 -11.42
N GLU A 221 -3.80 3.07 -10.50
CA GLU A 221 -3.10 3.73 -9.41
C GLU A 221 -1.75 4.32 -9.85
N LEU A 222 -1.47 5.55 -9.38
CA LEU A 222 -0.12 6.08 -9.22
C LEU A 222 0.25 5.96 -7.75
N ASN A 223 1.26 5.15 -7.45
CA ASN A 223 1.51 4.68 -6.08
C ASN A 223 2.59 5.52 -5.37
N GLY A 224 2.33 5.86 -4.11
CA GLY A 224 3.22 6.68 -3.27
C GLY A 224 4.53 6.01 -2.90
N LEU A 225 4.62 4.67 -2.93
CA LEU A 225 5.83 3.90 -2.66
C LEU A 225 6.57 3.44 -3.93
N ARG A 226 6.13 3.87 -5.12
CA ARG A 226 6.77 3.53 -6.39
C ARG A 226 7.62 4.68 -6.93
N SER A 227 8.56 4.36 -7.82
CA SER A 227 9.40 5.37 -8.47
C SER A 227 8.57 6.25 -9.42
N TRP A 228 9.13 7.42 -9.79
CA TRP A 228 8.48 8.24 -10.79
C TRP A 228 8.45 7.57 -12.16
N ASP A 229 9.51 6.85 -12.53
CA ASP A 229 9.56 6.14 -13.81
C ASP A 229 8.42 5.11 -13.91
N GLU A 230 8.18 4.34 -12.85
CA GLU A 230 7.08 3.38 -12.77
C GLU A 230 5.71 4.07 -12.78
N ASN A 231 5.53 5.14 -11.99
CA ASN A 231 4.29 5.91 -11.99
C ASN A 231 4.01 6.59 -13.34
N ASN A 232 5.04 7.06 -14.03
CA ASN A 232 4.87 7.63 -15.36
C ASN A 232 4.43 6.56 -16.38
N GLU A 233 4.97 5.37 -16.29
CA GLU A 233 4.57 4.24 -17.12
C GLU A 233 3.13 3.80 -16.80
N ALA A 234 2.74 3.75 -15.52
CA ALA A 234 1.36 3.50 -15.10
C ALA A 234 0.39 4.59 -15.61
N LEU A 235 0.82 5.85 -15.64
CA LEU A 235 0.05 6.95 -16.21
C LEU A 235 -0.14 6.80 -17.73
N GLU A 236 0.90 6.37 -18.48
CA GLU A 236 0.78 6.08 -19.91
C GLU A 236 -0.14 4.88 -20.16
N LEU A 237 -0.08 3.84 -19.30
CA LEU A 237 -1.01 2.71 -19.36
C LEU A 237 -2.45 3.18 -19.14
N ALA A 238 -2.71 4.04 -18.14
CA ALA A 238 -4.02 4.62 -17.88
C ALA A 238 -4.54 5.38 -19.11
N ARG A 239 -3.68 6.18 -19.77
CA ARG A 239 -4.02 6.91 -20.99
C ARG A 239 -4.34 5.98 -22.15
N ALA A 240 -3.52 4.94 -22.36
CA ALA A 240 -3.72 3.96 -23.44
C ALA A 240 -5.03 3.19 -23.29
N ARG A 241 -5.41 2.87 -22.04
CA ARG A 241 -6.66 2.19 -21.68
C ARG A 241 -7.85 3.15 -21.47
N GLN A 242 -7.65 4.45 -21.65
CA GLN A 242 -8.67 5.51 -21.46
C GLN A 242 -9.27 5.52 -20.03
N LEU A 243 -8.49 5.12 -19.03
CA LEU A 243 -8.85 5.15 -17.63
C LEU A 243 -8.28 6.41 -16.94
N PRO A 244 -8.96 6.97 -15.93
CA PRO A 244 -8.34 7.95 -15.05
C PRO A 244 -7.22 7.30 -14.25
N ALA A 245 -6.19 8.09 -13.90
CA ALA A 245 -5.27 7.68 -12.86
C ALA A 245 -5.72 8.28 -11.52
N VAL A 246 -5.59 7.50 -10.43
CA VAL A 246 -5.84 7.96 -9.05
C VAL A 246 -4.59 7.76 -8.21
N SER A 247 -4.48 8.49 -7.10
CA SER A 247 -3.38 8.26 -6.16
C SER A 247 -3.69 7.10 -5.23
N GLY A 248 -2.68 6.30 -4.90
CA GLY A 248 -2.69 5.38 -3.78
C GLY A 248 -1.37 5.46 -3.03
N GLY A 249 -1.44 5.47 -1.71
CA GLY A 249 -0.26 5.69 -0.89
C GLY A 249 0.54 4.46 -0.59
N ASP A 250 -0.14 3.33 -0.48
CA ASP A 250 0.43 2.02 -0.11
C ASP A 250 1.19 2.08 1.23
N ARG A 251 0.59 2.85 2.19
CA ARG A 251 1.25 3.18 3.45
C ARG A 251 1.23 1.99 4.40
N HIS A 252 2.41 1.58 4.85
CA HIS A 252 2.60 0.52 5.85
C HIS A 252 3.29 1.01 7.14
N GLY A 253 3.82 2.24 7.14
CA GLY A 253 4.54 2.85 8.26
C GLY A 253 3.78 3.98 8.95
N LEU A 254 4.52 4.88 9.59
CA LEU A 254 4.00 6.04 10.32
C LEU A 254 3.99 7.32 9.47
N GLU A 255 4.60 7.32 8.30
CA GLU A 255 4.51 8.45 7.38
C GLU A 255 3.18 8.38 6.63
N PRO A 256 2.44 9.50 6.51
CA PRO A 256 1.22 9.52 5.73
C PRO A 256 1.53 9.38 4.24
N ASN A 257 0.50 9.08 3.45
CA ASN A 257 0.63 8.84 2.02
C ASN A 257 1.40 9.95 1.29
N ALA A 258 2.32 9.56 0.41
CA ALA A 258 3.17 10.48 -0.34
C ALA A 258 2.46 11.14 -1.53
N ASN A 259 1.23 10.73 -1.82
CA ASN A 259 0.35 11.34 -2.80
C ASN A 259 -1.11 11.29 -2.34
N LEU A 260 -1.95 12.20 -2.86
CA LEU A 260 -3.34 12.36 -2.53
C LEU A 260 -4.15 12.64 -3.79
N ASN A 261 -5.46 12.36 -3.76
CA ASN A 261 -6.38 12.87 -4.77
C ASN A 261 -6.97 14.21 -4.29
N LEU A 262 -7.12 15.15 -5.20
CA LEU A 262 -7.76 16.45 -4.98
C LEU A 262 -9.12 16.48 -5.69
N THR A 263 -10.15 16.94 -5.00
CA THR A 263 -11.53 16.94 -5.53
C THR A 263 -12.37 18.06 -4.93
N HIS A 264 -13.54 18.33 -5.53
CA HIS A 264 -14.59 19.16 -4.94
C HIS A 264 -15.70 18.33 -4.27
N ALA A 265 -15.63 16.99 -4.37
CA ALA A 265 -16.59 16.09 -3.77
C ALA A 265 -16.66 16.27 -2.25
N ALA A 266 -17.86 16.29 -1.69
CA ALA A 266 -18.10 16.40 -0.26
C ALA A 266 -18.21 15.02 0.42
N SER A 267 -18.28 13.94 -0.36
CA SER A 267 -18.37 12.56 0.11
C SER A 267 -17.56 11.62 -0.75
N PHE A 268 -17.27 10.41 -0.22
CA PHE A 268 -16.59 9.37 -1.00
C PHE A 268 -17.40 8.95 -2.24
N GLY A 269 -18.73 8.83 -2.12
CA GLY A 269 -19.59 8.48 -3.26
C GLY A 269 -19.58 9.53 -4.37
N GLU A 270 -19.54 10.83 -4.03
CA GLU A 270 -19.35 11.89 -5.03
C GLU A 270 -18.01 11.82 -5.71
N PHE A 271 -16.92 11.57 -4.96
CA PHE A 271 -15.58 11.34 -5.52
C PHE A 271 -15.57 10.16 -6.48
N VAL A 272 -16.22 9.05 -6.14
CA VAL A 272 -16.38 7.90 -7.05
C VAL A 272 -17.10 8.33 -8.33
N GLY A 273 -18.14 9.16 -8.22
CA GLY A 273 -18.85 9.71 -9.36
C GLY A 273 -17.95 10.54 -10.29
N GLU A 274 -17.10 11.41 -9.73
CA GLU A 274 -16.11 12.19 -10.51
C GLU A 274 -15.16 11.26 -11.28
N ILE A 275 -14.66 10.20 -10.65
CA ILE A 275 -13.74 9.25 -11.29
C ILE A 275 -14.46 8.42 -12.37
N ARG A 276 -15.59 7.80 -12.04
CA ARG A 276 -16.24 6.83 -12.93
C ARG A 276 -17.03 7.47 -14.07
N ARG A 277 -17.86 8.47 -13.76
CA ARG A 277 -18.76 9.11 -14.74
C ARG A 277 -18.11 10.27 -15.46
N ASP A 278 -17.48 11.17 -14.70
CA ASP A 278 -16.95 12.42 -15.22
C ASP A 278 -15.53 12.25 -15.77
N ARG A 279 -14.87 11.16 -15.45
CA ARG A 279 -13.46 10.87 -15.81
C ARG A 279 -12.53 12.01 -15.38
N LEU A 280 -12.84 12.61 -14.22
CA LEU A 280 -12.06 13.68 -13.61
C LEU A 280 -11.12 13.10 -12.56
N SER A 281 -9.85 13.46 -12.63
CA SER A 281 -8.88 13.08 -11.63
C SER A 281 -7.83 14.17 -11.47
N SER A 282 -7.48 14.49 -10.24
CA SER A 282 -6.38 15.40 -9.90
C SER A 282 -5.57 14.81 -8.76
N LEU A 283 -4.26 14.66 -8.97
CA LEU A 283 -3.35 14.07 -8.00
C LEU A 283 -2.39 15.11 -7.47
N LEU A 284 -2.11 15.07 -6.18
CA LEU A 284 -1.12 15.88 -5.50
C LEU A 284 0.00 14.99 -4.95
N PHE A 285 1.21 15.18 -5.44
CA PHE A 285 2.40 14.58 -4.85
C PHE A 285 2.91 15.45 -3.71
N MET A 286 3.09 14.83 -2.54
CA MET A 286 3.54 15.46 -1.30
C MET A 286 5.08 15.57 -1.26
N PRO A 287 5.66 16.47 -0.46
CA PRO A 287 7.11 16.68 -0.41
C PRO A 287 7.94 15.41 -0.13
N GLN A 288 7.41 14.46 0.67
CA GLN A 288 8.08 13.18 0.95
C GLN A 288 8.26 12.32 -0.30
N TYR A 289 7.47 12.51 -1.36
CA TYR A 289 7.66 11.81 -2.64
C TYR A 289 8.98 12.18 -3.34
N ARG A 290 9.62 13.30 -2.96
CA ARG A 290 10.94 13.70 -3.48
C ARG A 290 12.08 12.78 -3.01
N GLU A 291 11.89 12.11 -1.90
CA GLU A 291 12.85 11.11 -1.44
C GLU A 291 12.84 9.91 -2.40
N THR A 292 14.00 9.27 -2.56
CA THR A 292 14.06 8.08 -3.41
C THR A 292 13.16 6.96 -2.88
N VAL A 293 12.70 6.09 -3.75
CA VAL A 293 11.85 4.96 -3.36
C VAL A 293 12.53 4.09 -2.29
N GLY A 294 13.83 3.86 -2.40
CA GLY A 294 14.59 3.10 -1.42
C GLY A 294 14.61 3.74 -0.03
N LEU A 295 14.67 5.07 0.06
CA LEU A 295 14.61 5.78 1.33
C LEU A 295 13.21 5.74 1.95
N ARG A 296 12.15 5.92 1.17
CA ARG A 296 10.76 5.79 1.64
C ARG A 296 10.50 4.40 2.20
N TRP A 297 10.97 3.37 1.51
CA TRP A 297 10.90 2.00 2.02
C TRP A 297 11.73 1.77 3.28
N PHE A 298 12.93 2.34 3.35
CA PHE A 298 13.76 2.25 4.55
C PHE A 298 13.05 2.85 5.78
N GLU A 299 12.37 3.99 5.63
CA GLU A 299 11.56 4.58 6.69
C GLU A 299 10.40 3.66 7.07
N THR A 300 9.70 3.08 6.09
CA THR A 300 8.64 2.09 6.34
C THR A 300 9.16 0.87 7.13
N VAL A 301 10.27 0.26 6.69
CA VAL A 301 10.86 -0.90 7.40
C VAL A 301 11.28 -0.53 8.82
N LYS A 302 11.85 0.64 9.00
CA LYS A 302 12.21 1.15 10.33
C LYS A 302 10.99 1.26 11.23
N ASP A 303 9.88 1.81 10.73
CA ASP A 303 8.63 1.90 11.48
C ASP A 303 8.05 0.53 11.84
N ILE A 304 8.16 -0.44 10.92
CA ILE A 304 7.72 -1.83 11.17
C ILE A 304 8.49 -2.48 12.31
N VAL A 305 9.81 -2.28 12.41
CA VAL A 305 10.66 -2.95 13.42
C VAL A 305 10.83 -2.17 14.72
N ARG A 306 10.37 -0.95 14.77
CA ARG A 306 10.45 -0.04 15.93
C ARG A 306 9.47 -0.46 17.03
N CYS A 307 9.75 -0.06 18.28
CA CYS A 307 8.78 -0.15 19.38
C CYS A 307 7.80 1.03 19.31
N HIS A 308 6.50 0.74 19.45
CA HIS A 308 5.41 1.73 19.48
C HIS A 308 4.70 1.64 20.84
N PRO A 309 5.21 2.34 21.88
CA PRO A 309 4.58 2.32 23.21
C PRO A 309 3.12 2.81 23.11
N GLY A 310 2.20 2.06 23.68
CA GLY A 310 0.76 2.37 23.64
C GLY A 310 0.01 1.77 22.47
N ALA A 311 0.67 1.26 21.41
CA ALA A 311 0.01 0.52 20.36
C ALA A 311 -0.48 -0.86 20.82
N GLN A 312 -1.47 -1.42 20.15
CA GLN A 312 -2.00 -2.76 20.43
C GLN A 312 -0.93 -3.85 20.29
N ARG A 313 0.02 -3.69 19.37
CA ARG A 313 1.17 -4.58 19.15
C ARG A 313 2.47 -3.78 19.24
N PRO A 314 2.96 -3.48 20.45
CA PRO A 314 4.01 -2.48 20.66
C PRO A 314 5.38 -2.89 20.14
N ARG A 315 5.76 -4.19 20.24
CA ARG A 315 7.09 -4.66 19.81
C ARG A 315 7.01 -5.27 18.44
N TRP A 316 8.10 -5.27 17.71
CA TRP A 316 8.17 -5.92 16.40
C TRP A 316 7.81 -7.41 16.46
N VAL A 317 8.24 -8.15 17.49
CA VAL A 317 7.91 -9.57 17.69
C VAL A 317 6.41 -9.83 17.89
N ASP A 318 5.64 -8.82 18.30
CA ASP A 318 4.18 -8.90 18.45
C ASP A 318 3.47 -8.66 17.11
N ARG A 319 4.17 -8.08 16.12
CA ARG A 319 3.67 -7.77 14.77
C ARG A 319 4.11 -8.77 13.70
N PHE A 320 5.10 -9.60 14.02
CA PHE A 320 5.54 -10.67 13.14
C PHE A 320 4.99 -12.00 13.61
N PHE A 321 4.60 -12.83 12.66
CA PHE A 321 3.91 -14.09 12.89
C PHE A 321 4.57 -15.19 12.06
N TYR A 322 4.38 -16.42 12.48
CA TYR A 322 4.82 -17.59 11.76
C TYR A 322 3.67 -18.55 11.50
N ALA A 323 3.41 -18.87 10.24
CA ALA A 323 2.43 -19.88 9.85
C ALA A 323 3.03 -21.27 10.10
N CYS A 324 2.55 -21.93 11.14
CA CYS A 324 3.04 -23.24 11.58
C CYS A 324 2.53 -24.37 10.67
N GLU A 325 3.14 -25.56 10.80
CA GLU A 325 2.73 -26.74 10.02
C GLU A 325 1.37 -27.32 10.45
N ASP A 326 0.96 -27.01 11.66
CA ASP A 326 -0.36 -27.37 12.21
C ASP A 326 -1.50 -26.47 11.73
N GLY A 327 -1.22 -25.55 10.82
CA GLY A 327 -2.15 -24.55 10.30
C GLY A 327 -2.36 -23.35 11.22
N ALA A 328 -1.78 -23.32 12.42
CA ALA A 328 -1.88 -22.17 13.33
C ALA A 328 -0.90 -21.08 12.92
N THR A 329 -1.32 -19.82 13.04
CA THR A 329 -0.44 -18.64 12.92
C THR A 329 -0.13 -18.12 14.32
N ARG A 330 1.16 -18.08 14.70
CA ARG A 330 1.62 -17.70 16.03
C ARG A 330 2.51 -16.47 15.98
N PRO A 331 2.40 -15.53 16.94
CA PRO A 331 3.32 -14.41 17.04
C PRO A 331 4.77 -14.90 17.20
N ILE A 332 5.71 -14.20 16.57
CA ILE A 332 7.15 -14.49 16.73
C ILE A 332 7.58 -14.34 18.19
N ALA A 333 6.89 -13.51 18.99
CA ALA A 333 7.11 -13.39 20.43
C ALA A 333 7.01 -14.72 21.19
N GLU A 334 6.17 -15.65 20.74
CA GLU A 334 6.07 -16.99 21.34
C GLU A 334 7.25 -17.89 20.98
N LEU A 335 7.78 -17.73 19.75
CA LEU A 335 8.94 -18.51 19.28
C LEU A 335 10.25 -17.90 19.78
N TRP A 336 10.29 -16.59 19.96
CA TRP A 336 11.48 -15.83 20.36
C TRP A 336 11.19 -14.89 21.55
N PRO A 337 11.06 -15.44 22.78
CA PRO A 337 10.69 -14.63 23.97
C PRO A 337 11.66 -13.46 24.23
N ASN A 338 12.94 -13.61 23.83
CA ASN A 338 13.98 -12.59 24.01
C ASN A 338 14.23 -11.75 22.75
N GLU A 339 13.18 -11.49 21.95
CA GLU A 339 13.26 -10.73 20.68
C GLU A 339 14.22 -11.34 19.64
N GLY A 340 14.44 -12.65 19.70
CA GLY A 340 15.15 -13.40 18.68
C GLY A 340 16.68 -13.43 18.82
N PRO A 341 17.36 -13.93 17.79
CA PRO A 341 18.82 -14.06 17.75
C PRO A 341 19.56 -12.74 17.97
N ALA A 342 20.69 -12.78 18.65
CA ALA A 342 21.48 -11.60 19.03
C ALA A 342 21.84 -10.70 17.82
N LEU A 343 22.16 -11.30 16.67
CA LEU A 343 22.47 -10.56 15.44
C LEU A 343 21.26 -9.74 14.97
N LEU A 344 20.07 -10.34 14.95
CA LEU A 344 18.84 -9.66 14.54
C LEU A 344 18.51 -8.48 15.48
N ARG A 345 18.64 -8.69 16.79
CA ARG A 345 18.49 -7.63 17.80
C ARG A 345 19.48 -6.49 17.59
N SER A 346 20.74 -6.81 17.27
CA SER A 346 21.76 -5.78 17.01
C SER A 346 21.46 -4.98 15.76
N VAL A 347 20.98 -5.61 14.67
CA VAL A 347 20.56 -4.93 13.45
C VAL A 347 19.38 -4.02 13.72
N PHE A 348 18.36 -4.49 14.45
CA PHE A 348 17.20 -3.66 14.79
C PHE A 348 17.58 -2.53 15.77
N ALA A 349 18.53 -2.76 16.69
CA ALA A 349 19.07 -1.68 17.52
C ALA A 349 19.77 -0.61 16.67
N MET A 350 20.58 -1.02 15.67
CA MET A 350 21.23 -0.06 14.75
C MET A 350 20.18 0.70 13.90
N LEU A 351 19.12 0.05 13.43
CA LEU A 351 18.03 0.72 12.72
C LEU A 351 17.32 1.74 13.63
N ARG A 352 17.15 1.46 14.92
CA ARG A 352 16.61 2.42 15.90
C ARG A 352 17.54 3.61 16.13
N LEU A 353 18.86 3.37 16.14
CA LEU A 353 19.86 4.46 16.28
C LEU A 353 19.96 5.33 15.02
N SER A 354 19.49 4.85 13.87
CA SER A 354 19.49 5.61 12.60
C SER A 354 18.53 6.83 12.59
N GLU A 355 17.86 7.10 13.70
CA GLU A 355 17.06 8.33 13.90
C GLU A 355 17.93 9.59 13.96
N SER A 356 19.25 9.46 14.12
CA SER A 356 20.14 10.61 14.09
C SER A 356 20.17 11.26 12.69
N GLN A 357 20.00 12.59 12.65
CA GLN A 357 20.08 13.37 11.40
C GLN A 357 21.37 13.11 10.62
N SER A 358 22.46 12.80 11.33
CA SER A 358 23.78 12.49 10.75
C SER A 358 23.77 11.19 9.92
N LEU A 359 23.06 10.16 10.37
CA LEU A 359 22.98 8.90 9.62
C LEU A 359 22.00 9.00 8.44
N ARG A 360 20.92 9.77 8.58
CA ARG A 360 20.04 10.11 7.44
C ARG A 360 20.83 10.88 6.35
N ALA A 361 21.68 11.83 6.74
CA ALA A 361 22.57 12.51 5.82
C ALA A 361 23.55 11.54 5.14
N ALA A 362 24.17 10.61 5.88
CA ALA A 362 25.07 9.63 5.32
C ALA A 362 24.37 8.66 4.36
N LEU A 363 23.15 8.20 4.67
CA LEU A 363 22.35 7.35 3.78
C LEU A 363 21.95 8.09 2.48
N ARG A 364 21.76 9.41 2.52
CA ARG A 364 21.53 10.21 1.31
C ARG A 364 22.73 10.21 0.34
N TRP A 365 23.94 10.00 0.83
CA TRP A 365 25.16 9.90 -0.01
C TRP A 365 25.29 8.55 -0.71
N THR A 366 24.63 7.51 -0.21
CA THR A 366 24.65 6.16 -0.79
C THR A 366 23.48 5.90 -1.74
N VAL A 367 22.57 6.86 -1.88
CA VAL A 367 21.35 6.77 -2.70
C VAL A 367 21.45 7.78 -3.84
N PRO A 368 20.99 7.50 -5.06
CA PRO A 368 21.00 8.43 -6.18
C PRO A 368 20.45 9.81 -5.78
N ASP A 369 21.10 10.87 -6.29
CA ASP A 369 20.79 12.25 -5.98
C ASP A 369 19.27 12.53 -6.13
N PRO A 370 18.61 13.11 -5.11
CA PRO A 370 17.24 13.64 -5.27
C PRO A 370 17.08 14.56 -6.47
N ALA A 371 18.14 15.23 -6.92
CA ALA A 371 18.15 16.04 -8.15
C ALA A 371 17.89 15.20 -9.41
N GLU A 372 18.35 13.95 -9.49
CA GLU A 372 18.04 13.06 -10.62
C GLU A 372 16.56 12.65 -10.64
N VAL A 373 15.98 12.40 -9.45
CA VAL A 373 14.54 12.13 -9.33
C VAL A 373 13.74 13.38 -9.70
N LEU A 374 14.19 14.57 -9.28
CA LEU A 374 13.55 15.85 -9.61
C LEU A 374 13.66 16.22 -11.08
N ALA A 375 14.76 15.89 -11.73
CA ALA A 375 14.97 16.15 -13.16
C ALA A 375 14.02 15.32 -14.05
N LYS A 376 13.61 14.15 -13.58
CA LYS A 376 12.66 13.26 -14.28
C LYS A 376 11.19 13.67 -14.08
N LEU A 377 10.89 14.52 -13.09
CA LEU A 377 9.52 14.96 -12.84
C LEU A 377 9.10 15.97 -13.93
N PRO A 378 7.88 15.84 -14.50
CA PRO A 378 7.43 16.74 -15.55
C PRO A 378 7.52 18.19 -15.10
N SER A 379 7.98 19.06 -16.00
CA SER A 379 7.80 20.51 -15.86
C SER A 379 6.28 20.77 -15.85
N VAL A 380 5.81 21.48 -14.83
CA VAL A 380 4.41 21.96 -14.84
C VAL A 380 4.26 22.84 -16.08
N PRO A 381 3.35 22.55 -17.03
CA PRO A 381 3.03 23.52 -18.05
C PRO A 381 2.49 24.76 -17.36
N CYS A 382 3.07 25.91 -17.67
CA CYS A 382 2.55 27.23 -17.27
C CYS A 382 1.14 27.44 -17.77
#